data_8cbbace8aa3e558f58c6762e9433c099
#
_entry.id   8cbbace8aa3e558f58c6762e9433c099
#
_cell.length_a   1.000
_cell.length_b   1.000
_cell.length_c   1.000
_cell.angle_alpha   90.00
_cell.angle_beta   90.00
_cell.angle_gamma   90.00
#
_symmetry.space_group_name_H-M   'P 1'
#
loop_
_entity.id
_entity.type
_entity.pdbx_description
1 polymer ?
#
loop_
_entity_poly.entity_id
_entity_poly.type
_entity_poly.pdbx_seq_one_letter_code
_entity_poly.pdbx_strand_id
1 'polypeptide(L)' 'MSRMRIISVQLPQGLINAMDQLVKKGVYPNRSEIIREAIRELLKRELYQLDAENRSTPDYIIK' A
#
# COMPACT_ATOMS: atom_id res chain seq x y z
N MET A 1 -18.09 -0.55 -2.96
CA MET A 1 -16.85 -1.06 -3.41
C MET A 1 -16.03 -0.05 -4.19
N SER A 2 -14.76 0.08 -3.85
CA SER A 2 -13.96 1.11 -4.50
C SER A 2 -13.45 0.64 -5.84
N ARG A 3 -13.29 1.60 -6.73
CA ARG A 3 -12.68 1.36 -8.00
C ARG A 3 -11.22 1.67 -7.93
N MET A 4 -10.44 0.94 -8.67
CA MET A 4 -9.03 1.24 -8.76
C MET A 4 -8.82 2.33 -9.79
N ARG A 5 -7.91 3.21 -9.46
CA ARG A 5 -7.53 4.28 -10.36
C ARG A 5 -6.03 4.30 -10.48
N ILE A 6 -5.55 4.85 -11.57
CA ILE A 6 -4.13 4.93 -11.81
C ILE A 6 -3.59 6.19 -11.19
N ILE A 7 -2.53 6.02 -10.40
CA ILE A 7 -1.83 7.15 -9.79
C ILE A 7 -0.38 7.03 -10.15
N SER A 8 0.22 8.13 -10.59
CA SER A 8 1.63 8.13 -10.94
C SER A 8 2.45 8.70 -9.80
N VAL A 9 3.55 8.04 -9.50
CA VAL A 9 4.43 8.50 -8.45
C VAL A 9 5.86 8.17 -8.85
N GLN A 10 6.79 9.04 -8.47
CA GLN A 10 8.18 8.84 -8.77
C GLN A 10 8.88 8.26 -7.55
N LEU A 11 9.68 7.25 -7.79
CA LEU A 11 10.40 6.58 -6.72
C LEU A 11 11.89 6.56 -7.04
N PRO A 12 12.74 6.66 -6.01
CA PRO A 12 14.17 6.50 -6.22
C PRO A 12 14.48 5.11 -6.77
N GLN A 13 15.52 5.05 -7.58
CA GLN A 13 15.88 3.78 -8.20
C GLN A 13 16.16 2.70 -7.16
N GLY A 14 16.72 3.09 -6.02
CA GLY A 14 17.00 2.12 -4.97
C GLY A 14 15.76 1.41 -4.47
N LEU A 15 14.66 2.14 -4.33
CA LEU A 15 13.41 1.52 -3.90
C LEU A 15 12.86 0.59 -4.97
N ILE A 16 12.98 1.01 -6.22
CA ILE A 16 12.52 0.16 -7.31
C ILE A 16 13.29 -1.14 -7.34
N ASN A 17 14.62 -1.05 -7.15
CA ASN A 17 15.44 -2.24 -7.13
C ASN A 17 15.07 -3.17 -5.98
N ALA A 18 14.79 -2.60 -4.84
CA ALA A 18 14.42 -3.41 -3.68
C ALA A 18 13.10 -4.14 -3.93
N MET A 19 12.15 -3.46 -4.55
CA MET A 19 10.89 -4.10 -4.88
C MET A 19 11.09 -5.25 -5.85
N ASP A 20 11.97 -5.03 -6.83
CA ASP A 20 12.24 -6.08 -7.80
C ASP A 20 12.82 -7.32 -7.14
N GLN A 21 13.61 -7.14 -6.10
CA GLN A 21 14.15 -8.28 -5.38
C GLN A 21 13.06 -9.08 -4.69
N LEU A 22 12.07 -8.40 -4.14
CA LEU A 22 10.97 -9.09 -3.50
C LEU A 22 10.15 -9.88 -4.51
N VAL A 23 9.98 -9.32 -5.69
CA VAL A 23 9.26 -10.05 -6.74
C VAL A 23 10.06 -11.25 -7.18
N LYS A 24 11.37 -11.08 -7.36
CA LYS A 24 12.23 -12.17 -7.78
C LYS A 24 12.22 -13.31 -6.80
N LYS A 25 12.17 -13.00 -5.53
CA LYS A 25 12.18 -14.02 -4.50
C LYS A 25 10.81 -14.65 -4.28
N GLY A 26 9.82 -14.17 -4.99
CA GLY A 26 8.49 -14.75 -4.88
C GLY A 26 7.70 -14.30 -3.68
N VAL A 27 8.18 -13.26 -2.98
CA VAL A 27 7.44 -12.75 -1.83
C VAL A 27 6.18 -12.04 -2.28
N TYR A 28 6.26 -11.37 -3.42
CA TYR A 28 5.12 -10.69 -4.02
C TYR A 28 5.06 -11.01 -5.50
N PRO A 29 3.87 -11.07 -6.07
CA PRO A 29 3.73 -11.39 -7.50
C PRO A 29 4.19 -10.29 -8.43
N ASN A 30 4.12 -9.03 -7.99
CA ASN A 30 4.52 -7.92 -8.84
C ASN A 30 4.68 -6.67 -8.00
N ARG A 31 5.21 -5.61 -8.63
CA ARG A 31 5.44 -4.36 -7.91
C ARG A 31 4.17 -3.73 -7.40
N SER A 32 3.10 -3.84 -8.16
CA SER A 32 1.85 -3.20 -7.76
C SER A 32 1.35 -3.73 -6.44
N GLU A 33 1.52 -5.03 -6.20
CA GLU A 33 1.08 -5.61 -4.94
C GLU A 33 1.93 -5.13 -3.78
N ILE A 34 3.22 -4.95 -4.01
CA ILE A 34 4.09 -4.40 -2.98
C ILE A 34 3.64 -3.02 -2.59
N ILE A 35 3.37 -2.20 -3.60
CA ILE A 35 2.99 -0.81 -3.36
C ILE A 35 1.64 -0.74 -2.65
N ARG A 36 0.68 -1.53 -3.10
CA ARG A 36 -0.64 -1.53 -2.47
C ARG A 36 -0.56 -1.96 -1.02
N GLU A 37 0.24 -2.99 -0.77
CA GLU A 37 0.38 -3.49 0.59
C GLU A 37 1.05 -2.45 1.48
N ALA A 38 2.11 -1.82 0.98
CA ALA A 38 2.83 -0.82 1.74
C ALA A 38 1.95 0.36 2.09
N ILE A 39 1.19 0.83 1.11
CA ILE A 39 0.32 1.97 1.33
C ILE A 39 -0.80 1.61 2.29
N ARG A 40 -1.37 0.44 2.11
CA ARG A 40 -2.45 -0.01 2.99
C ARG A 40 -1.97 -0.08 4.42
N GLU A 41 -0.79 -0.64 4.64
CA GLU A 41 -0.27 -0.76 5.98
C GLU A 41 0.08 0.58 6.59
N LEU A 42 0.66 1.47 5.79
CA LEU A 42 1.00 2.78 6.28
C LEU A 42 -0.24 3.56 6.69
N LEU A 43 -1.23 3.58 5.84
CA LEU A 43 -2.46 4.31 6.12
C LEU A 43 -3.21 3.70 7.29
N LYS A 44 -3.22 2.39 7.36
CA LYS A 44 -3.87 1.71 8.45
C LYS A 44 -3.24 2.11 9.79
N ARG A 45 -1.91 2.16 9.82
CA ARG A 45 -1.21 2.51 11.02
C ARG A 45 -1.39 3.97 11.41
N GLU A 46 -1.25 4.85 10.41
CA GLU A 46 -1.28 6.27 10.70
C GLU A 46 -2.69 6.80 10.92
N LEU A 47 -3.60 6.44 10.06
CA LEU A 47 -4.96 6.96 10.15
C LEU A 47 -5.81 6.25 11.16
N TYR A 48 -5.45 5.03 11.48
CA TYR A 48 -6.21 4.31 12.48
C TYR A 48 -6.17 5.04 13.81
N GLN A 49 -5.03 5.61 14.13
CA GLN A 49 -4.91 6.37 15.37
C GLN A 49 -5.75 7.62 15.35
N LEU A 50 -5.86 8.24 14.18
CA LEU A 50 -6.69 9.41 14.06
C LEU A 50 -8.16 9.05 14.12
N ASP A 51 -8.51 7.94 13.52
CA ASP A 51 -9.90 7.51 13.44
C ASP A 51 -10.39 6.84 14.70
N ALA A 52 -9.51 6.60 15.63
CA ALA A 52 -9.92 5.95 16.87
C ALA A 52 -11.08 6.68 17.52
N GLU A 53 -11.14 7.97 17.33
CA GLU A 53 -12.19 8.77 17.92
C GLU A 53 -13.47 8.71 17.13
N ASN A 54 -13.36 8.57 15.83
CA ASN A 54 -14.53 8.55 14.97
C ASN A 54 -15.20 7.21 14.92
N ARG A 55 -14.43 6.18 15.08
CA ARG A 55 -14.96 4.83 14.98
C ARG A 55 -15.44 4.51 13.60
N SER A 56 -15.05 5.28 12.61
CA SER A 56 -15.41 5.00 11.23
C SER A 56 -14.43 4.08 10.61
N THR A 57 -14.89 3.22 9.73
CA THR A 57 -14.01 2.32 9.02
C THR A 57 -13.88 2.80 7.60
N PRO A 58 -12.73 3.36 7.23
CA PRO A 58 -12.55 3.84 5.86
C PRO A 58 -12.54 2.69 4.86
N ASP A 59 -12.86 3.06 3.63
CA ASP A 59 -12.92 2.06 2.56
C ASP A 59 -11.63 1.30 2.39
N TYR A 60 -10.51 1.98 2.52
CA TYR A 60 -9.23 1.35 2.26
C TYR A 60 -8.84 0.33 3.32
N ILE A 61 -9.54 0.29 4.43
CA ILE A 61 -9.23 -0.67 5.48
C ILE A 61 -10.07 -1.91 5.36
N ILE A 62 -11.16 -1.83 4.65
CA ILE A 62 -12.05 -2.95 4.52
C ILE A 62 -11.37 -4.06 3.76
N LYS A 63 -11.45 -5.24 4.30
CA LYS A 63 -10.85 -6.38 3.63
C LYS A 63 -11.77 -7.02 2.69
#